data_4abe2e8901a22b4d916a00fc0ba1d961
#
_entry.id   4abe2e8901a22b4d916a00fc0ba1d961
#
_cell.length_a   1.000
_cell.length_b   1.000
_cell.length_c   1.000
_cell.angle_alpha   90.00
_cell.angle_beta   90.00
_cell.angle_gamma   90.00
#
_symmetry.space_group_name_H-M   'P 1'
#
loop_
_entity.id
_entity.type
_entity.pdbx_description
1 polymer ?
#
loop_
_entity_poly.entity_id
_entity_poly.type
_entity_poly.pdbx_seq_one_letter_code
_entity_poly.pdbx_strand_id
1 'polypeptide(L)'
;MPQETYYKDHWVEIEPDRLDRYEAQFAWGARGNRLIDGADIRVGHVVADYGCGPGFLSVELARRVGPGGQVQAFDVNADFVARTESKLAAEGFAPRSVVTHLQGDMLPLEDNSFDCLIIKNVMCYVDDPLASLREFRRVVKPGGKVHAIDSDFYMAAFDPISPLDWHHVLDAAIHAFRTPEIGRRLYGLALAAGYGEVAVEVIAGPDTTGRMFNFIQNMAGYAREGGNHDEAIVQRVLVQSKRAVEDGTFFAMNPQFLVTATV
;
A
#
# COMPACT_ATOMS: atom_id res chain seq x y z
N MET A 1 -12.51 -17.26 -16.18
CA MET A 1 -12.62 -16.82 -14.77
C MET A 1 -11.21 -16.45 -14.32
N PRO A 2 -11.02 -15.34 -13.58
CA PRO A 2 -9.72 -14.99 -13.04
C PRO A 2 -9.17 -16.17 -12.20
N GLN A 3 -7.84 -16.32 -12.17
CA GLN A 3 -7.22 -17.33 -11.30
C GLN A 3 -7.54 -16.99 -9.84
N GLU A 4 -7.71 -18.01 -8.99
CA GLU A 4 -8.05 -17.85 -7.57
C GLU A 4 -7.03 -17.02 -6.80
N THR A 5 -5.81 -16.88 -7.32
CA THR A 5 -4.67 -16.17 -6.76
C THR A 5 -4.36 -14.83 -7.46
N TYR A 6 -5.23 -14.35 -8.36
CA TYR A 6 -5.00 -13.13 -9.13
C TYR A 6 -4.66 -11.91 -8.25
N TYR A 7 -5.28 -11.78 -7.06
CA TYR A 7 -5.04 -10.67 -6.13
C TYR A 7 -3.58 -10.50 -5.71
N LYS A 8 -2.74 -11.52 -5.78
CA LYS A 8 -1.29 -11.45 -5.51
C LYS A 8 -0.44 -11.61 -6.77
N ASP A 9 -0.85 -12.48 -7.70
CA ASP A 9 -0.03 -12.84 -8.85
C ASP A 9 0.21 -11.64 -9.78
N HIS A 10 -0.78 -10.74 -9.91
CA HIS A 10 -0.65 -9.52 -10.70
C HIS A 10 0.35 -8.49 -10.13
N TRP A 11 0.85 -8.71 -8.89
CA TRP A 11 1.94 -7.93 -8.30
C TRP A 11 3.30 -8.60 -8.47
N VAL A 12 3.36 -9.92 -8.68
CA VAL A 12 4.62 -10.65 -8.88
C VAL A 12 5.21 -10.35 -10.27
N GLU A 13 4.35 -10.30 -11.30
CA GLU A 13 4.74 -9.94 -12.66
C GLU A 13 3.87 -8.75 -13.12
N ILE A 14 4.52 -7.63 -13.42
CA ILE A 14 3.85 -6.39 -13.86
C ILE A 14 4.44 -6.00 -15.22
N GLU A 15 3.58 -5.69 -16.18
CA GLU A 15 4.02 -5.23 -17.50
C GLU A 15 4.80 -3.90 -17.37
N PRO A 16 5.86 -3.68 -18.18
CA PRO A 16 6.74 -2.50 -18.07
C PRO A 16 5.99 -1.16 -18.07
N ASP A 17 5.01 -0.99 -18.94
CA ASP A 17 4.21 0.25 -19.04
C ASP A 17 3.36 0.50 -17.79
N ARG A 18 2.90 -0.56 -17.14
CA ARG A 18 2.14 -0.50 -15.90
C ARG A 18 3.06 -0.18 -14.74
N LEU A 19 4.26 -0.76 -14.73
CA LEU A 19 5.29 -0.52 -13.72
C LEU A 19 5.68 0.97 -13.68
N ASP A 20 5.88 1.61 -14.84
CA ASP A 20 6.24 3.04 -14.92
C ASP A 20 5.09 3.95 -14.47
N ARG A 21 3.83 3.60 -14.78
CA ARG A 21 2.66 4.33 -14.25
C ARG A 21 2.56 4.23 -12.74
N TYR A 22 2.81 3.05 -12.15
CA TYR A 22 2.86 2.87 -10.70
C TYR A 22 3.97 3.70 -10.07
N GLU A 23 5.17 3.71 -10.65
CA GLU A 23 6.27 4.49 -10.14
C GLU A 23 5.92 5.99 -10.08
N ALA A 24 5.35 6.54 -11.14
CA ALA A 24 4.91 7.94 -11.15
C ALA A 24 3.82 8.24 -10.11
N GLN A 25 2.93 7.28 -9.83
CA GLN A 25 1.85 7.40 -8.85
C GLN A 25 2.34 7.35 -7.41
N PHE A 26 3.42 6.60 -7.13
CA PHE A 26 3.94 6.38 -5.77
C PHE A 26 5.01 7.40 -5.34
N ALA A 27 5.31 8.41 -6.16
CA ALA A 27 6.28 9.44 -5.80
C ALA A 27 5.98 10.03 -4.41
N TRP A 28 6.99 10.01 -3.52
CA TRP A 28 6.84 10.48 -2.15
C TRP A 28 6.91 12.01 -2.08
N GLY A 29 6.01 12.60 -1.34
CA GLY A 29 5.98 14.05 -1.14
C GLY A 29 5.63 14.42 0.31
N ALA A 30 5.58 15.71 0.62
CA ALA A 30 5.33 16.20 1.98
C ALA A 30 4.05 15.64 2.64
N ARG A 31 3.01 15.35 1.84
CA ARG A 31 1.79 14.70 2.34
C ARG A 31 2.04 13.25 2.80
N GLY A 32 3.00 12.55 2.19
CA GLY A 32 3.39 11.21 2.58
C GLY A 32 3.99 11.15 3.97
N ASN A 33 4.70 12.20 4.39
CA ASN A 33 5.35 12.25 5.70
C ASN A 33 4.35 12.06 6.85
N ARG A 34 3.16 12.66 6.75
CA ARG A 34 2.11 12.50 7.75
C ARG A 34 1.62 11.05 7.88
N LEU A 35 1.67 10.28 6.80
CA LEU A 35 1.23 8.89 6.82
C LEU A 35 2.09 7.99 7.72
N ILE A 36 3.33 8.38 8.00
CA ILE A 36 4.29 7.57 8.79
C ILE A 36 4.71 8.21 10.11
N ASP A 37 4.09 9.34 10.50
CA ASP A 37 4.43 10.02 11.76
C ASP A 37 4.09 9.14 12.98
N GLY A 38 2.99 8.38 12.93
CA GLY A 38 2.59 7.44 13.99
C GLY A 38 3.60 6.31 14.24
N ALA A 39 4.45 6.00 13.26
CA ALA A 39 5.49 4.97 13.39
C ALA A 39 6.63 5.35 14.36
N ASP A 40 6.75 6.63 14.74
CA ASP A 40 7.77 7.15 15.67
C ASP A 40 9.21 6.73 15.29
N ILE A 41 9.54 6.88 14.01
CA ILE A 41 10.87 6.52 13.49
C ILE A 41 11.91 7.51 14.03
N ARG A 42 12.97 6.98 14.62
CA ARG A 42 14.04 7.77 15.25
C ARG A 42 15.40 7.51 14.60
N VAL A 43 16.29 8.48 14.76
CA VAL A 43 17.70 8.31 14.34
C VAL A 43 18.32 7.10 15.06
N GLY A 44 18.97 6.24 14.30
CA GLY A 44 19.60 5.01 14.79
C GLY A 44 18.70 3.77 14.75
N HIS A 45 17.39 3.91 14.43
CA HIS A 45 16.50 2.75 14.31
C HIS A 45 16.87 1.83 13.14
N VAL A 46 16.60 0.55 13.31
CA VAL A 46 16.54 -0.47 12.25
C VAL A 46 15.08 -0.63 11.86
N VAL A 47 14.74 -0.29 10.62
CA VAL A 47 13.34 -0.22 10.13
C VAL A 47 13.14 -1.17 8.97
N ALA A 48 12.01 -1.90 8.99
CA ALA A 48 11.54 -2.70 7.86
C ALA A 48 10.50 -1.93 7.02
N ASP A 49 10.59 -2.07 5.69
CA ASP A 49 9.60 -1.62 4.71
C ASP A 49 9.05 -2.84 3.97
N TYR A 50 7.90 -3.35 4.40
CA TYR A 50 7.29 -4.56 3.85
C TYR A 50 6.34 -4.22 2.69
N GLY A 51 6.66 -4.75 1.50
CA GLY A 51 6.03 -4.37 0.24
C GLY A 51 6.51 -2.99 -0.22
N CYS A 52 7.84 -2.85 -0.36
CA CYS A 52 8.49 -1.55 -0.57
C CYS A 52 8.17 -0.92 -1.94
N GLY A 53 7.61 -1.71 -2.88
CA GLY A 53 7.32 -1.25 -4.23
C GLY A 53 8.53 -0.62 -4.89
N PRO A 54 8.40 0.51 -5.62
CA PRO A 54 9.51 1.16 -6.29
C PRO A 54 10.45 1.98 -5.36
N GLY A 55 10.36 1.83 -4.02
CA GLY A 55 11.34 2.29 -3.05
C GLY A 55 11.24 3.73 -2.56
N PHE A 56 10.20 4.48 -2.90
CA PHE A 56 10.07 5.86 -2.44
C PHE A 56 9.95 5.98 -0.91
N LEU A 57 9.19 5.07 -0.29
CA LEU A 57 9.08 5.02 1.17
C LEU A 57 10.41 4.59 1.79
N SER A 58 11.08 3.57 1.26
CA SER A 58 12.38 3.10 1.73
C SER A 58 13.43 4.22 1.77
N VAL A 59 13.46 5.08 0.74
CA VAL A 59 14.35 6.27 0.70
C VAL A 59 14.00 7.25 1.82
N GLU A 60 12.73 7.54 2.06
CA GLU A 60 12.31 8.43 3.16
C GLU A 60 12.66 7.82 4.52
N LEU A 61 12.45 6.52 4.71
CA LEU A 61 12.85 5.82 5.93
C LEU A 61 14.36 5.92 6.17
N ALA A 62 15.16 5.73 5.12
CA ALA A 62 16.61 5.88 5.20
C ALA A 62 17.07 7.29 5.59
N ARG A 63 16.34 8.34 5.15
CA ARG A 63 16.57 9.71 5.62
C ARG A 63 16.27 9.87 7.10
N ARG A 64 15.12 9.34 7.56
CA ARG A 64 14.67 9.48 8.96
C ARG A 64 15.54 8.75 9.96
N VAL A 65 15.98 7.53 9.65
CA VAL A 65 16.84 6.76 10.56
C VAL A 65 18.27 7.30 10.64
N GLY A 66 18.70 8.15 9.71
CA GLY A 66 19.98 8.82 9.74
C GLY A 66 21.19 7.89 9.61
N PRO A 67 22.44 8.39 9.81
CA PRO A 67 23.66 7.64 9.54
C PRO A 67 23.85 6.38 10.39
N GLY A 68 23.32 6.35 11.61
CA GLY A 68 23.42 5.22 12.54
C GLY A 68 22.29 4.19 12.39
N GLY A 69 21.29 4.45 11.57
CA GLY A 69 20.17 3.56 11.36
C GLY A 69 20.29 2.71 10.09
N GLN A 70 19.38 1.77 9.95
CA GLN A 70 19.32 0.86 8.81
C GLN A 70 17.89 0.71 8.29
N VAL A 71 17.76 0.44 6.98
CA VAL A 71 16.49 0.08 6.34
C VAL A 71 16.64 -1.29 5.70
N GLN A 72 15.67 -2.16 5.95
CA GLN A 72 15.51 -3.40 5.22
C GLN A 72 14.17 -3.36 4.49
N ALA A 73 14.23 -3.40 3.16
CA ALA A 73 13.09 -3.32 2.28
C ALA A 73 12.80 -4.69 1.67
N PHE A 74 11.52 -5.05 1.55
CA PHE A 74 11.08 -6.36 1.10
C PHE A 74 9.99 -6.21 0.06
N ASP A 75 10.08 -6.95 -1.04
CA ASP A 75 9.01 -7.04 -2.04
C ASP A 75 9.01 -8.40 -2.73
N VAL A 76 7.85 -8.83 -3.22
CA VAL A 76 7.68 -10.06 -4.02
C VAL A 76 7.95 -9.83 -5.50
N ASN A 77 8.04 -8.59 -5.96
CA ASN A 77 8.30 -8.20 -7.33
C ASN A 77 9.79 -7.88 -7.53
N ALA A 78 10.46 -8.63 -8.40
CA ALA A 78 11.89 -8.48 -8.65
C ALA A 78 12.26 -7.10 -9.27
N ASP A 79 11.39 -6.53 -10.11
CA ASP A 79 11.62 -5.21 -10.71
C ASP A 79 11.52 -4.10 -9.66
N PHE A 80 10.58 -4.21 -8.72
CA PHE A 80 10.48 -3.28 -7.60
C PHE A 80 11.72 -3.36 -6.70
N VAL A 81 12.20 -4.56 -6.41
CA VAL A 81 13.46 -4.77 -5.67
C VAL A 81 14.61 -4.02 -6.35
N ALA A 82 14.82 -4.26 -7.66
CA ALA A 82 15.88 -3.60 -8.42
C ALA A 82 15.73 -2.06 -8.47
N ARG A 83 14.51 -1.55 -8.62
CA ARG A 83 14.24 -0.10 -8.58
C ARG A 83 14.50 0.49 -7.21
N THR A 84 14.15 -0.21 -6.14
CA THR A 84 14.41 0.22 -4.76
C THR A 84 15.90 0.27 -4.47
N GLU A 85 16.67 -0.76 -4.85
CA GLU A 85 18.13 -0.76 -4.74
C GLU A 85 18.77 0.42 -5.48
N SER A 86 18.34 0.65 -6.73
CA SER A 86 18.83 1.75 -7.55
C SER A 86 18.56 3.12 -6.90
N LYS A 87 17.36 3.35 -6.36
CA LYS A 87 17.02 4.62 -5.70
C LYS A 87 17.80 4.83 -4.41
N LEU A 88 17.93 3.80 -3.57
CA LEU A 88 18.72 3.87 -2.35
C LEU A 88 20.20 4.14 -2.65
N ALA A 89 20.74 3.54 -3.72
CA ALA A 89 22.11 3.79 -4.15
C ALA A 89 22.30 5.22 -4.69
N ALA A 90 21.38 5.71 -5.51
CA ALA A 90 21.41 7.07 -6.06
C ALA A 90 21.38 8.16 -4.97
N GLU A 91 20.70 7.90 -3.86
CA GLU A 91 20.62 8.78 -2.68
C GLU A 91 21.76 8.55 -1.67
N GLY A 92 22.70 7.64 -1.94
CA GLY A 92 23.83 7.33 -1.06
C GLY A 92 23.48 6.47 0.16
N PHE A 93 22.34 5.77 0.14
CA PHE A 93 21.86 4.96 1.27
C PHE A 93 22.20 3.47 1.17
N ALA A 94 22.76 3.00 0.04
CA ALA A 94 23.12 1.60 -0.15
C ALA A 94 23.95 0.96 0.99
N PRO A 95 24.95 1.64 1.62
CA PRO A 95 25.74 1.02 2.66
C PRO A 95 24.98 0.66 3.96
N ARG A 96 23.76 1.20 4.12
CA ARG A 96 22.92 1.01 5.31
C ARG A 96 21.51 0.55 4.97
N SER A 97 21.33 0.01 3.76
CA SER A 97 20.06 -0.53 3.29
C SER A 97 20.26 -1.90 2.69
N VAL A 98 19.32 -2.79 2.96
CA VAL A 98 19.25 -4.12 2.34
C VAL A 98 17.89 -4.23 1.66
N VAL A 99 17.86 -4.69 0.42
CA VAL A 99 16.62 -4.96 -0.29
C VAL A 99 16.54 -6.44 -0.59
N THR A 100 15.43 -7.07 -0.27
CA THR A 100 15.26 -8.52 -0.37
C THR A 100 14.04 -8.86 -1.22
N HIS A 101 14.25 -9.69 -2.23
CA HIS A 101 13.18 -10.31 -3.00
C HIS A 101 12.57 -11.46 -2.19
N LEU A 102 11.32 -11.32 -1.77
CA LEU A 102 10.61 -12.33 -1.00
C LEU A 102 10.08 -13.45 -1.91
N GLN A 103 10.13 -14.68 -1.39
CA GLN A 103 9.55 -15.86 -2.03
C GLN A 103 8.26 -16.32 -1.31
N GLY A 104 7.47 -15.37 -0.82
CA GLY A 104 6.23 -15.58 -0.06
C GLY A 104 6.07 -14.56 1.06
N ASP A 105 5.11 -14.79 1.96
CA ASP A 105 4.69 -13.80 2.96
C ASP A 105 5.55 -13.83 4.25
N MET A 106 6.37 -14.87 4.45
CA MET A 106 7.22 -15.02 5.64
C MET A 106 8.51 -14.24 5.49
N LEU A 107 8.93 -13.57 6.58
CA LEU A 107 10.19 -12.86 6.63
C LEU A 107 11.33 -13.83 7.05
N PRO A 108 12.38 -13.99 6.24
CA PRO A 108 13.51 -14.87 6.56
C PRO A 108 14.47 -14.22 7.59
N LEU A 109 13.93 -13.83 8.74
CA LEU A 109 14.59 -13.00 9.74
C LEU A 109 14.43 -13.58 11.15
N GLU A 110 15.36 -13.24 12.02
CA GLU A 110 15.30 -13.57 13.44
C GLU A 110 14.25 -12.71 14.17
N ASP A 111 13.82 -13.21 15.34
CA ASP A 111 12.94 -12.47 16.25
C ASP A 111 13.59 -11.15 16.68
N ASN A 112 12.78 -10.14 16.94
CA ASN A 112 13.24 -8.87 17.51
C ASN A 112 14.32 -8.14 16.69
N SER A 113 14.25 -8.20 15.35
CA SER A 113 15.23 -7.61 14.44
C SER A 113 15.02 -6.10 14.23
N PHE A 114 13.80 -5.61 14.37
CA PHE A 114 13.43 -4.22 14.00
C PHE A 114 12.92 -3.39 15.16
N ASP A 115 13.25 -2.11 15.16
CA ASP A 115 12.64 -1.11 16.04
C ASP A 115 11.24 -0.70 15.53
N CYS A 116 11.04 -0.72 14.21
CA CYS A 116 9.77 -0.45 13.56
C CYS A 116 9.64 -1.23 12.25
N LEU A 117 8.41 -1.67 11.93
CA LEU A 117 8.06 -2.25 10.64
C LEU A 117 6.88 -1.49 10.04
N ILE A 118 7.01 -1.07 8.79
CA ILE A 118 5.99 -0.32 8.07
C ILE A 118 5.47 -1.15 6.90
N ILE A 119 4.14 -1.12 6.72
CA ILE A 119 3.45 -1.74 5.61
C ILE A 119 2.49 -0.72 5.01
N LYS A 120 2.59 -0.46 3.70
CA LYS A 120 1.74 0.52 3.04
C LYS A 120 1.11 -0.02 1.77
N ASN A 121 -0.22 -0.12 1.74
CA ASN A 121 -1.02 -0.60 0.61
C ASN A 121 -0.63 -2.03 0.17
N VAL A 122 -0.45 -2.93 1.12
CA VAL A 122 -0.03 -4.33 0.91
C VAL A 122 -0.98 -5.30 1.60
N MET A 123 -1.50 -4.95 2.78
CA MET A 123 -2.32 -5.87 3.59
C MET A 123 -3.61 -6.31 2.90
N CYS A 124 -4.11 -5.53 1.93
CA CYS A 124 -5.26 -5.92 1.11
C CYS A 124 -4.96 -7.06 0.13
N TYR A 125 -3.69 -7.43 -0.09
CA TYR A 125 -3.23 -8.46 -1.02
C TYR A 125 -2.71 -9.73 -0.35
N VAL A 126 -2.41 -9.73 0.95
CA VAL A 126 -1.85 -10.89 1.64
C VAL A 126 -2.88 -12.00 1.85
N ASP A 127 -2.44 -13.24 1.83
CA ASP A 127 -3.31 -14.42 1.96
C ASP A 127 -4.04 -14.46 3.32
N ASP A 128 -3.28 -14.24 4.40
CA ASP A 128 -3.79 -14.22 5.78
C ASP A 128 -3.24 -13.00 6.54
N PRO A 129 -4.00 -11.88 6.58
CA PRO A 129 -3.57 -10.68 7.28
C PRO A 129 -3.29 -10.88 8.79
N LEU A 130 -3.98 -11.83 9.44
CA LEU A 130 -3.74 -12.11 10.86
C LEU A 130 -2.40 -12.84 11.04
N ALA A 131 -2.09 -13.82 10.20
CA ALA A 131 -0.80 -14.51 10.22
C ALA A 131 0.35 -13.54 9.92
N SER A 132 0.19 -12.64 8.94
CA SER A 132 1.17 -11.60 8.62
C SER A 132 1.42 -10.67 9.81
N LEU A 133 0.37 -10.20 10.49
CA LEU A 133 0.51 -9.35 11.69
C LEU A 133 1.22 -10.08 12.84
N ARG A 134 1.01 -11.40 13.01
CA ARG A 134 1.76 -12.20 14.00
C ARG A 134 3.23 -12.32 13.63
N GLU A 135 3.53 -12.49 12.36
CA GLU A 135 4.91 -12.53 11.84
C GLU A 135 5.61 -11.16 12.03
N PHE A 136 4.94 -10.05 11.73
CA PHE A 136 5.47 -8.71 11.97
C PHE A 136 5.73 -8.46 13.46
N ARG A 137 4.83 -8.96 14.34
CA ARG A 137 5.03 -8.90 15.78
C ARG A 137 6.24 -9.70 16.23
N ARG A 138 6.53 -10.85 15.61
CA ARG A 138 7.71 -11.69 15.93
C ARG A 138 9.01 -10.96 15.61
N VAL A 139 9.11 -10.31 14.46
CA VAL A 139 10.36 -9.69 14.00
C VAL A 139 10.58 -8.29 14.58
N VAL A 140 9.58 -7.65 15.17
CA VAL A 140 9.71 -6.35 15.84
C VAL A 140 10.04 -6.56 17.31
N LYS A 141 10.98 -5.75 17.83
CA LYS A 141 11.42 -5.77 19.23
C LYS A 141 10.29 -5.44 20.20
N PRO A 142 10.32 -5.96 21.43
CA PRO A 142 9.43 -5.50 22.49
C PRO A 142 9.48 -3.97 22.66
N GLY A 143 8.32 -3.30 22.68
CA GLY A 143 8.19 -1.85 22.68
C GLY A 143 8.38 -1.18 21.31
N GLY A 144 8.75 -1.92 20.28
CA GLY A 144 8.78 -1.47 18.90
C GLY A 144 7.38 -1.37 18.29
N LYS A 145 7.31 -0.85 17.07
CA LYS A 145 6.01 -0.54 16.42
C LYS A 145 5.86 -1.25 15.08
N VAL A 146 4.65 -1.76 14.83
CA VAL A 146 4.16 -2.13 13.51
C VAL A 146 3.17 -1.06 13.07
N HIS A 147 3.43 -0.43 11.93
CA HIS A 147 2.63 0.66 11.40
C HIS A 147 2.07 0.27 10.03
N ALA A 148 0.80 -0.06 9.99
CA ALA A 148 0.09 -0.47 8.79
C ALA A 148 -0.75 0.68 8.23
N ILE A 149 -0.58 0.95 6.94
CA ILE A 149 -1.32 1.97 6.19
C ILE A 149 -2.03 1.28 5.05
N ASP A 150 -3.35 1.28 5.06
CA ASP A 150 -4.11 0.71 3.96
C ASP A 150 -5.47 1.39 3.80
N SER A 151 -6.16 1.09 2.71
CA SER A 151 -7.47 1.66 2.40
C SER A 151 -8.60 0.69 2.71
N ASP A 152 -9.78 1.25 2.80
CA ASP A 152 -11.03 0.53 2.65
C ASP A 152 -11.70 1.02 1.37
N PHE A 153 -11.64 0.21 0.33
CA PHE A 153 -12.08 0.64 -1.00
C PHE A 153 -13.59 0.91 -1.09
N TYR A 154 -14.39 0.33 -0.18
CA TYR A 154 -15.82 0.63 -0.08
C TYR A 154 -16.12 2.01 0.53
N MET A 155 -15.13 2.66 1.15
CA MET A 155 -15.25 4.01 1.69
C MET A 155 -14.76 5.09 0.71
N ALA A 156 -14.30 4.72 -0.49
CA ALA A 156 -13.92 5.68 -1.51
C ALA A 156 -15.15 6.44 -2.06
N ALA A 157 -15.00 7.73 -2.27
CA ALA A 157 -16.05 8.61 -2.80
C ALA A 157 -15.52 9.42 -3.99
N PHE A 158 -16.37 9.60 -4.98
CA PHE A 158 -16.04 10.30 -6.23
C PHE A 158 -17.20 11.17 -6.69
N ASP A 159 -16.91 12.35 -7.22
CA ASP A 159 -17.86 13.20 -7.91
C ASP A 159 -17.33 13.50 -9.33
N PRO A 160 -18.10 13.32 -10.39
CA PRO A 160 -19.57 13.14 -10.44
C PRO A 160 -20.04 11.67 -10.54
N ILE A 161 -19.22 10.69 -10.16
CA ILE A 161 -19.60 9.27 -10.25
C ILE A 161 -20.70 8.95 -9.23
N SER A 162 -21.79 8.29 -9.69
CA SER A 162 -22.81 7.80 -8.78
C SER A 162 -22.24 6.71 -7.85
N PRO A 163 -22.63 6.68 -6.55
CA PRO A 163 -22.20 5.61 -5.64
C PRO A 163 -22.58 4.21 -6.17
N LEU A 164 -23.70 4.05 -6.85
CA LEU A 164 -24.12 2.77 -7.43
C LEU A 164 -23.19 2.33 -8.57
N ASP A 165 -22.83 3.25 -9.46
CA ASP A 165 -21.89 2.95 -10.55
C ASP A 165 -20.50 2.61 -10.01
N TRP A 166 -20.04 3.34 -8.98
CA TRP A 166 -18.78 3.04 -8.33
C TRP A 166 -18.77 1.64 -7.68
N HIS A 167 -19.82 1.32 -6.92
CA HIS A 167 -19.94 -0.01 -6.30
C HIS A 167 -19.99 -1.11 -7.35
N HIS A 168 -20.68 -0.91 -8.47
CA HIS A 168 -20.67 -1.89 -9.56
C HIS A 168 -19.26 -2.15 -10.11
N VAL A 169 -18.49 -1.09 -10.35
CA VAL A 169 -17.09 -1.22 -10.81
C VAL A 169 -16.23 -1.91 -9.75
N LEU A 170 -16.37 -1.53 -8.47
CA LEU A 170 -15.61 -2.12 -7.38
C LEU A 170 -15.93 -3.61 -7.20
N ASP A 171 -17.21 -4.00 -7.20
CA ASP A 171 -17.63 -5.39 -7.04
C ASP A 171 -17.13 -6.26 -8.21
N ALA A 172 -17.11 -5.72 -9.42
CA ALA A 172 -16.54 -6.42 -10.57
C ALA A 172 -15.01 -6.54 -10.50
N ALA A 173 -14.33 -5.59 -9.84
CA ALA A 173 -12.87 -5.55 -9.65
C ALA A 173 -12.40 -6.31 -8.39
N ILE A 174 -13.32 -6.85 -7.59
CA ILE A 174 -13.05 -7.36 -6.24
C ILE A 174 -11.99 -8.49 -6.20
N HIS A 175 -11.92 -9.30 -7.27
CA HIS A 175 -10.97 -10.40 -7.40
C HIS A 175 -9.50 -9.94 -7.42
N ALA A 176 -9.24 -8.63 -7.65
CA ALA A 176 -7.89 -8.05 -7.58
C ALA A 176 -7.42 -7.80 -6.13
N PHE A 177 -8.25 -8.10 -5.14
CA PHE A 177 -7.95 -7.92 -3.72
C PHE A 177 -8.32 -9.19 -2.93
N ARG A 178 -7.52 -9.53 -1.95
CA ARG A 178 -7.87 -10.57 -0.97
C ARG A 178 -8.82 -10.03 0.08
N THR A 179 -8.56 -8.81 0.54
CA THR A 179 -9.34 -8.14 1.61
C THR A 179 -9.49 -6.66 1.26
N PRO A 180 -10.44 -6.30 0.39
CA PRO A 180 -10.61 -4.91 -0.09
C PRO A 180 -11.03 -3.93 1.01
N GLU A 181 -11.60 -4.41 2.12
CA GLU A 181 -11.99 -3.64 3.30
C GLU A 181 -10.94 -3.70 4.42
N ILE A 182 -9.69 -4.03 4.11
CA ILE A 182 -8.65 -4.27 5.12
C ILE A 182 -8.46 -3.08 6.07
N GLY A 183 -8.57 -1.84 5.59
CA GLY A 183 -8.38 -0.64 6.39
C GLY A 183 -9.16 -0.67 7.70
N ARG A 184 -10.48 -0.91 7.62
CA ARG A 184 -11.35 -0.99 8.83
C ARG A 184 -11.08 -2.23 9.69
N ARG A 185 -10.48 -3.29 9.12
CA ARG A 185 -10.22 -4.56 9.82
C ARG A 185 -8.91 -4.58 10.58
N LEU A 186 -7.92 -3.76 10.17
CA LEU A 186 -6.56 -3.75 10.75
C LEU A 186 -6.56 -3.61 12.28
N TYR A 187 -7.43 -2.76 12.85
CA TYR A 187 -7.53 -2.59 14.31
C TYR A 187 -7.84 -3.91 15.02
N GLY A 188 -8.93 -4.57 14.63
CA GLY A 188 -9.35 -5.84 15.25
C GLY A 188 -8.33 -6.96 15.00
N LEU A 189 -7.71 -7.00 13.83
CA LEU A 189 -6.68 -7.97 13.49
C LEU A 189 -5.41 -7.77 14.33
N ALA A 190 -4.99 -6.53 14.58
CA ALA A 190 -3.84 -6.22 15.43
C ALA A 190 -4.09 -6.69 16.89
N LEU A 191 -5.28 -6.42 17.45
CA LEU A 191 -5.66 -6.94 18.76
C LEU A 191 -5.64 -8.47 18.79
N ALA A 192 -6.19 -9.14 17.78
CA ALA A 192 -6.20 -10.60 17.65
C ALA A 192 -4.80 -11.20 17.43
N ALA A 193 -3.86 -10.44 16.88
CA ALA A 193 -2.45 -10.80 16.76
C ALA A 193 -1.67 -10.66 18.07
N GLY A 194 -2.27 -10.06 19.12
CA GLY A 194 -1.68 -9.95 20.46
C GLY A 194 -0.86 -8.69 20.69
N TYR A 195 -1.10 -7.61 19.93
CA TYR A 195 -0.48 -6.31 20.20
C TYR A 195 -1.09 -5.66 21.45
N GLY A 196 -0.25 -4.97 22.27
CA GLY A 196 -0.67 -4.39 23.53
C GLY A 196 -1.41 -3.07 23.40
N GLU A 197 -0.88 -2.17 22.60
CA GLU A 197 -1.49 -0.87 22.28
C GLU A 197 -1.73 -0.76 20.80
N VAL A 198 -2.95 -0.36 20.41
CA VAL A 198 -3.32 -0.16 19.00
C VAL A 198 -4.01 1.19 18.84
N ALA A 199 -3.34 2.11 18.15
CA ALA A 199 -3.89 3.41 17.80
C ALA A 199 -4.36 3.40 16.34
N VAL A 200 -5.44 4.13 16.05
CA VAL A 200 -5.98 4.27 14.69
C VAL A 200 -6.16 5.75 14.36
N GLU A 201 -5.63 6.15 13.23
CA GLU A 201 -5.94 7.44 12.60
C GLU A 201 -6.51 7.18 11.19
N VAL A 202 -7.47 8.00 10.76
CA VAL A 202 -8.00 7.95 9.39
C VAL A 202 -7.72 9.28 8.72
N ILE A 203 -6.97 9.23 7.61
CA ILE A 203 -6.69 10.41 6.79
C ILE A 203 -7.54 10.37 5.53
N ALA A 204 -8.51 11.27 5.45
CA ALA A 204 -9.39 11.44 4.30
C ALA A 204 -8.99 12.72 3.53
N GLY A 205 -7.91 12.62 2.75
CA GLY A 205 -7.43 13.72 1.94
C GLY A 205 -8.17 13.83 0.61
N PRO A 206 -8.79 14.98 0.28
CA PRO A 206 -9.45 15.14 -1.02
C PRO A 206 -8.41 15.27 -2.15
N ASP A 207 -8.74 14.70 -3.30
CA ASP A 207 -8.10 14.98 -4.58
C ASP A 207 -9.05 15.75 -5.49
N THR A 208 -8.69 16.98 -5.78
CA THR A 208 -9.40 17.86 -6.73
C THR A 208 -8.56 18.13 -7.99
N THR A 209 -7.48 17.37 -8.17
CA THR A 209 -6.50 17.55 -9.26
C THR A 209 -6.53 16.44 -10.30
N GLY A 210 -7.31 15.39 -10.07
CA GLY A 210 -7.43 14.25 -10.99
C GLY A 210 -6.35 13.18 -10.82
N ARG A 211 -5.48 13.23 -9.80
CA ARG A 211 -4.47 12.18 -9.57
C ARG A 211 -5.09 10.81 -9.32
N MET A 212 -6.25 10.78 -8.66
CA MET A 212 -6.98 9.52 -8.43
C MET A 212 -7.71 8.99 -9.67
N PHE A 213 -7.68 9.70 -10.79
CA PHE A 213 -8.22 9.15 -12.05
C PHE A 213 -7.49 7.87 -12.48
N ASN A 214 -6.17 7.78 -12.26
CA ASN A 214 -5.42 6.53 -12.50
C ASN A 214 -5.92 5.35 -11.66
N PHE A 215 -6.34 5.60 -10.41
CA PHE A 215 -6.94 4.57 -9.57
C PHE A 215 -8.28 4.10 -10.15
N ILE A 216 -9.14 5.01 -10.64
CA ILE A 216 -10.40 4.66 -11.30
C ILE A 216 -10.14 3.82 -12.56
N GLN A 217 -9.12 4.19 -13.36
CA GLN A 217 -8.73 3.42 -14.55
C GLN A 217 -8.25 2.00 -14.20
N ASN A 218 -7.48 1.84 -13.11
CA ASN A 218 -7.05 0.53 -12.65
C ASN A 218 -8.25 -0.32 -12.21
N MET A 219 -9.21 0.24 -11.46
CA MET A 219 -10.43 -0.47 -11.08
C MET A 219 -11.26 -0.90 -12.30
N ALA A 220 -11.38 -0.02 -13.29
CA ALA A 220 -12.04 -0.35 -14.56
C ALA A 220 -11.33 -1.49 -15.32
N GLY A 221 -10.00 -1.50 -15.30
CA GLY A 221 -9.18 -2.59 -15.85
C GLY A 221 -9.48 -3.92 -15.15
N TYR A 222 -9.39 -3.95 -13.83
CA TYR A 222 -9.69 -5.14 -13.04
C TYR A 222 -11.14 -5.62 -13.24
N ALA A 223 -12.12 -4.72 -13.31
CA ALA A 223 -13.50 -5.09 -13.58
C ALA A 223 -13.65 -5.83 -14.93
N ARG A 224 -12.95 -5.37 -15.97
CA ARG A 224 -12.93 -6.03 -17.29
C ARG A 224 -12.25 -7.38 -17.26
N GLU A 225 -11.10 -7.50 -16.58
CA GLU A 225 -10.37 -8.76 -16.42
C GLU A 225 -11.20 -9.80 -15.67
N GLY A 226 -11.96 -9.36 -14.65
CA GLY A 226 -12.89 -10.23 -13.90
C GLY A 226 -14.04 -10.78 -14.74
N GLY A 227 -14.40 -10.10 -15.82
CA GLY A 227 -15.41 -10.53 -16.79
C GLY A 227 -16.87 -10.47 -16.32
N ASN A 228 -17.11 -10.06 -15.08
CA ASN A 228 -18.47 -9.92 -14.51
C ASN A 228 -18.81 -8.43 -14.29
N HIS A 229 -18.82 -7.66 -15.38
CA HIS A 229 -19.09 -6.23 -15.36
C HIS A 229 -20.11 -5.82 -16.42
N ASP A 230 -20.74 -4.67 -16.22
CA ASP A 230 -21.49 -3.94 -17.25
C ASP A 230 -20.58 -2.91 -17.90
N GLU A 231 -20.17 -3.15 -19.15
CA GLU A 231 -19.26 -2.26 -19.88
C GLU A 231 -19.83 -0.84 -20.03
N ALA A 232 -21.17 -0.69 -20.13
CA ALA A 232 -21.78 0.63 -20.22
C ALA A 232 -21.60 1.43 -18.92
N ILE A 233 -21.62 0.78 -17.75
CA ILE A 233 -21.34 1.40 -16.45
C ILE A 233 -19.86 1.76 -16.37
N VAL A 234 -18.97 0.82 -16.69
CA VAL A 234 -17.51 1.04 -16.66
C VAL A 234 -17.12 2.23 -17.55
N GLN A 235 -17.64 2.27 -18.79
CA GLN A 235 -17.40 3.40 -19.70
C GLN A 235 -17.96 4.71 -19.17
N ARG A 236 -19.16 4.71 -18.61
CA ARG A 236 -19.76 5.91 -18.02
C ARG A 236 -18.89 6.48 -16.90
N VAL A 237 -18.40 5.63 -15.98
CA VAL A 237 -17.49 6.01 -14.89
C VAL A 237 -16.22 6.65 -15.44
N LEU A 238 -15.58 6.02 -16.43
CA LEU A 238 -14.36 6.54 -17.03
C LEU A 238 -14.57 7.88 -17.75
N VAL A 239 -15.63 8.00 -18.54
CA VAL A 239 -15.95 9.21 -19.32
C VAL A 239 -16.29 10.37 -18.39
N GLN A 240 -17.14 10.14 -17.38
CA GLN A 240 -17.53 11.17 -16.41
C GLN A 240 -16.32 11.66 -15.62
N SER A 241 -15.47 10.74 -15.13
CA SER A 241 -14.27 11.10 -14.38
C SER A 241 -13.28 11.90 -15.23
N LYS A 242 -13.01 11.45 -16.46
CA LYS A 242 -12.11 12.15 -17.38
C LYS A 242 -12.61 13.57 -17.66
N ARG A 243 -13.88 13.72 -17.98
CA ARG A 243 -14.49 15.02 -18.22
C ARG A 243 -14.39 15.93 -17.00
N ALA A 244 -14.69 15.41 -15.80
CA ALA A 244 -14.56 16.20 -14.57
C ALA A 244 -13.13 16.68 -14.32
N VAL A 245 -12.12 15.88 -14.66
CA VAL A 245 -10.70 16.30 -14.59
C VAL A 245 -10.43 17.42 -15.59
N GLU A 246 -10.91 17.30 -16.84
CA GLU A 246 -10.73 18.29 -17.89
C GLU A 246 -11.46 19.62 -17.55
N ASP A 247 -12.65 19.53 -16.97
CA ASP A 247 -13.48 20.69 -16.57
C ASP A 247 -13.05 21.29 -15.22
N GLY A 248 -12.09 20.66 -14.49
CA GLY A 248 -11.65 21.13 -13.17
C GLY A 248 -12.68 20.96 -12.05
N THR A 249 -13.66 20.07 -12.24
CA THR A 249 -14.74 19.77 -11.28
C THR A 249 -14.57 18.43 -10.56
N PHE A 250 -13.50 17.72 -10.82
CA PHE A 250 -13.21 16.40 -10.23
C PHE A 250 -13.06 16.48 -8.72
N PHE A 251 -13.70 15.56 -8.04
CA PHE A 251 -13.45 15.29 -6.62
C PHE A 251 -13.30 13.79 -6.40
N ALA A 252 -12.28 13.41 -5.64
CA ALA A 252 -12.10 12.03 -5.18
C ALA A 252 -11.57 12.01 -3.74
N MET A 253 -11.95 10.98 -3.00
CA MET A 253 -11.44 10.71 -1.67
C MET A 253 -11.36 9.19 -1.47
N ASN A 254 -10.19 8.69 -1.08
CA ASN A 254 -10.01 7.31 -0.61
C ASN A 254 -9.33 7.35 0.75
N PRO A 255 -10.05 7.11 1.86
CA PRO A 255 -9.50 7.19 3.21
C PRO A 255 -8.37 6.20 3.42
N GLN A 256 -7.26 6.68 3.99
CA GLN A 256 -6.16 5.83 4.46
C GLN A 256 -6.32 5.59 5.95
N PHE A 257 -6.35 4.33 6.34
CA PHE A 257 -6.33 3.89 7.73
C PHE A 257 -4.89 3.69 8.15
N LEU A 258 -4.48 4.39 9.18
CA LEU A 258 -3.16 4.31 9.79
C LEU A 258 -3.32 3.59 11.12
N VAL A 259 -2.87 2.36 11.20
CA VAL A 259 -2.95 1.55 12.42
C VAL A 259 -1.54 1.33 12.95
N THR A 260 -1.28 1.90 14.12
CA THR A 260 -0.01 1.78 14.84
C THR A 260 -0.18 0.85 16.02
N ALA A 261 0.53 -0.26 16.01
CA ALA A 261 0.45 -1.28 17.04
C ALA A 261 1.81 -1.46 17.73
N THR A 262 1.83 -1.46 19.06
CA THR A 262 3.04 -1.64 19.87
C THR A 262 3.19 -3.11 20.27
N VAL A 263 4.40 -3.66 20.10
CA VAL A 263 4.77 -5.05 20.44
C VAL A 263 5.05 -5.23 21.90
#